data_f39bbb9d78ffc96670bdcd90d9cfb598
#
_entry.id   f39bbb9d78ffc96670bdcd90d9cfb598
#
_cell.length_a   1.000
_cell.length_b   1.000
_cell.length_c   1.000
_cell.angle_alpha   90.00
_cell.angle_beta   90.00
_cell.angle_gamma   90.00
#
_symmetry.space_group_name_H-M   'P 1'
#
loop_
_entity.id
_entity.type
_entity.pdbx_description
1 polymer ?
#
loop_
_entity_poly.entity_id
_entity_poly.type
_entity_poly.pdbx_seq_one_letter_code
_entity_poly.pdbx_strand_id
1 'polypeptide(L)'
;MDRKDELCGKALDYCLAHGISELSLRPLALQIGSSARLLIYHFGSRDGLIAAVMDEAHRRVQTSFGELMSGAGSKDVLRKFWEWTTDPRNSPYLRLIFEVQMLALQNPTAYARYLRGTSSSWLALVEAALPPSADRRARATLCAAVIDGLLLEFLSTGDLRRTSDALDIFCSMLRARTRSAKRGRPSARHHRLKWVQRHE
;
A
#
# COMPACT_ATOMS: atom_id res chain seq x y z
N MET A 1 24.33 11.69 -5.24
CA MET A 1 23.38 10.69 -5.79
C MET A 1 24.22 9.69 -6.59
N ASP A 2 24.17 8.43 -6.25
CA ASP A 2 24.92 7.38 -6.95
C ASP A 2 24.36 7.24 -8.39
N ARG A 3 25.24 6.87 -9.34
CA ARG A 3 24.86 6.62 -10.76
C ARG A 3 23.75 5.59 -10.88
N LYS A 4 23.75 4.59 -10.00
CA LYS A 4 22.70 3.56 -9.93
C LYS A 4 21.35 4.18 -9.56
N ASP A 5 21.33 5.09 -8.58
CA ASP A 5 20.10 5.77 -8.15
C ASP A 5 19.54 6.67 -9.25
N GLU A 6 20.42 7.40 -9.97
CA GLU A 6 20.01 8.22 -11.11
C GLU A 6 19.36 7.37 -12.21
N LEU A 7 20.00 6.24 -12.56
CA LEU A 7 19.48 5.32 -13.58
C LEU A 7 18.15 4.69 -13.12
N CYS A 8 18.04 4.35 -11.85
CA CYS A 8 16.81 3.82 -11.27
C CYS A 8 15.65 4.82 -11.36
N GLY A 9 15.90 6.08 -11.00
CA GLY A 9 14.92 7.16 -11.11
C GLY A 9 14.43 7.38 -12.53
N LYS A 10 15.36 7.46 -13.51
CA LYS A 10 15.00 7.59 -14.93
C LYS A 10 14.25 6.37 -15.46
N ALA A 11 14.63 5.17 -15.01
CA ALA A 11 13.94 3.94 -15.40
C ALA A 11 12.50 3.91 -14.81
N LEU A 12 12.31 4.38 -13.60
CA LEU A 12 10.98 4.53 -13.02
C LEU A 12 10.12 5.52 -13.83
N ASP A 13 10.65 6.69 -14.18
CA ASP A 13 9.93 7.68 -14.97
C ASP A 13 9.52 7.11 -16.35
N TYR A 14 10.40 6.30 -16.96
CA TYR A 14 10.06 5.55 -18.18
C TYR A 14 8.93 4.54 -17.95
N CYS A 15 9.00 3.74 -16.89
CA CYS A 15 7.98 2.74 -16.56
C CYS A 15 6.62 3.37 -16.23
N LEU A 16 6.60 4.53 -15.56
CA LEU A 16 5.37 5.27 -15.30
C LEU A 16 4.68 5.75 -16.59
N ALA A 17 5.47 6.06 -17.62
CA ALA A 17 4.94 6.53 -18.90
C ALA A 17 4.52 5.37 -19.84
N HIS A 18 5.23 4.23 -19.82
CA HIS A 18 5.09 3.17 -20.82
C HIS A 18 4.58 1.83 -20.26
N GLY A 19 4.49 1.69 -18.93
CA GLY A 19 4.22 0.40 -18.28
C GLY A 19 5.47 -0.47 -18.18
N ILE A 20 5.29 -1.69 -17.66
CA ILE A 20 6.40 -2.62 -17.39
C ILE A 20 6.25 -3.97 -18.06
N SER A 21 5.05 -4.33 -18.52
CA SER A 21 4.75 -5.65 -19.08
C SER A 21 5.64 -6.00 -20.26
N GLU A 22 5.87 -5.05 -21.17
CA GLU A 22 6.71 -5.21 -22.36
C GLU A 22 8.09 -4.54 -22.21
N LEU A 23 8.54 -4.29 -20.99
CA LEU A 23 9.80 -3.61 -20.74
C LEU A 23 10.98 -4.37 -21.39
N SER A 24 11.67 -3.70 -22.31
CA SER A 24 12.90 -4.16 -22.93
C SER A 24 14.06 -3.24 -22.56
N LEU A 25 15.20 -3.85 -22.18
CA LEU A 25 16.36 -3.08 -21.71
C LEU A 25 16.98 -2.17 -22.77
N ARG A 26 16.91 -2.54 -24.06
CA ARG A 26 17.51 -1.74 -25.14
C ARG A 26 16.75 -0.44 -25.40
N PRO A 27 15.43 -0.43 -25.63
CA PRO A 27 14.64 0.80 -25.76
C PRO A 27 14.73 1.68 -24.52
N LEU A 28 14.58 1.09 -23.32
CA LEU A 28 14.73 1.82 -22.06
C LEU A 28 16.08 2.52 -21.98
N ALA A 29 17.18 1.79 -22.18
CA ALA A 29 18.53 2.32 -22.08
C ALA A 29 18.76 3.50 -23.04
N LEU A 30 18.29 3.38 -24.28
CA LEU A 30 18.39 4.46 -25.28
C LEU A 30 17.66 5.71 -24.79
N GLN A 31 16.44 5.57 -24.28
CA GLN A 31 15.62 6.71 -23.86
C GLN A 31 16.14 7.42 -22.61
N ILE A 32 16.77 6.66 -21.69
CA ILE A 32 17.35 7.27 -20.47
C ILE A 32 18.81 7.71 -20.62
N GLY A 33 19.37 7.67 -21.83
CA GLY A 33 20.77 8.06 -22.11
C GLY A 33 21.79 7.10 -21.49
N SER A 34 21.57 5.79 -21.62
CA SER A 34 22.39 4.72 -21.07
C SER A 34 22.61 3.58 -22.07
N SER A 35 23.14 2.44 -21.62
CA SER A 35 23.26 1.22 -22.40
C SER A 35 22.66 0.03 -21.64
N ALA A 36 22.12 -0.94 -22.39
CA ALA A 36 21.61 -2.18 -21.79
C ALA A 36 22.68 -2.90 -20.96
N ARG A 37 23.96 -2.85 -21.38
CA ARG A 37 25.09 -3.41 -20.64
C ARG A 37 25.27 -2.73 -19.28
N LEU A 38 25.16 -1.40 -19.24
CA LEU A 38 25.28 -0.65 -17.98
C LEU A 38 24.12 -0.92 -17.04
N LEU A 39 22.90 -1.08 -17.57
CA LEU A 39 21.74 -1.49 -16.76
C LEU A 39 21.95 -2.89 -16.17
N ILE A 40 22.43 -3.86 -16.95
CA ILE A 40 22.75 -5.20 -16.44
C ILE A 40 23.88 -5.14 -15.41
N TYR A 41 24.89 -4.31 -15.62
CA TYR A 41 25.98 -4.14 -14.66
C TYR A 41 25.48 -3.66 -13.27
N HIS A 42 24.57 -2.67 -13.23
CA HIS A 42 24.05 -2.12 -11.98
C HIS A 42 22.94 -2.95 -11.34
N PHE A 43 22.10 -3.61 -12.14
CA PHE A 43 20.86 -4.27 -11.65
C PHE A 43 20.88 -5.80 -11.82
N GLY A 44 21.88 -6.37 -12.45
CA GLY A 44 22.07 -7.80 -12.67
C GLY A 44 21.21 -8.38 -13.78
N SER A 45 19.93 -8.06 -13.83
CA SER A 45 18.97 -8.59 -14.80
C SER A 45 17.83 -7.59 -15.07
N ARG A 46 16.96 -7.91 -16.05
CA ARG A 46 15.70 -7.17 -16.24
C ARG A 46 14.84 -7.19 -14.97
N ASP A 47 14.68 -8.35 -14.34
CA ASP A 47 13.87 -8.50 -13.14
C ASP A 47 14.52 -7.79 -11.94
N GLY A 48 15.85 -7.78 -11.86
CA GLY A 48 16.59 -6.99 -10.87
C GLY A 48 16.38 -5.48 -11.04
N LEU A 49 16.33 -4.99 -12.29
CA LEU A 49 15.98 -3.59 -12.58
C LEU A 49 14.52 -3.30 -12.17
N ILE A 50 13.58 -4.16 -12.54
CA ILE A 50 12.16 -4.01 -12.16
C ILE A 50 12.02 -3.95 -10.64
N ALA A 51 12.69 -4.84 -9.91
CA ALA A 51 12.66 -4.83 -8.45
C ALA A 51 13.19 -3.50 -7.87
N ALA A 52 14.30 -2.98 -8.41
CA ALA A 52 14.85 -1.69 -7.99
C ALA A 52 13.91 -0.51 -8.32
N VAL A 53 13.30 -0.51 -9.51
CA VAL A 53 12.30 0.48 -9.92
C VAL A 53 11.10 0.46 -8.97
N MET A 54 10.65 -0.71 -8.53
CA MET A 54 9.55 -0.82 -7.59
C MET A 54 9.90 -0.39 -6.17
N ASP A 55 11.11 -0.68 -5.70
CA ASP A 55 11.62 -0.16 -4.43
C ASP A 55 11.63 1.39 -4.45
N GLU A 56 12.06 2.00 -5.56
CA GLU A 56 12.05 3.46 -5.75
C GLU A 56 10.62 4.04 -5.86
N ALA A 57 9.73 3.39 -6.62
CA ALA A 57 8.33 3.77 -6.71
C ALA A 57 7.67 3.77 -5.33
N HIS A 58 7.89 2.70 -4.57
CA HIS A 58 7.38 2.57 -3.20
C HIS A 58 7.91 3.68 -2.29
N ARG A 59 9.19 3.99 -2.36
CA ARG A 59 9.81 5.08 -1.61
C ARG A 59 9.18 6.44 -1.95
N ARG A 60 8.96 6.76 -3.24
CA ARG A 60 8.31 8.01 -3.66
C ARG A 60 6.87 8.09 -3.16
N VAL A 61 6.11 6.99 -3.26
CA VAL A 61 4.75 6.90 -2.73
C VAL A 61 4.72 7.12 -1.22
N GLN A 62 5.59 6.46 -0.48
CA GLN A 62 5.67 6.62 0.99
C GLN A 62 6.01 8.05 1.39
N THR A 63 6.95 8.69 0.70
CA THR A 63 7.32 10.09 0.98
C THR A 63 6.13 11.01 0.71
N SER A 64 5.54 10.94 -0.49
CA SER A 64 4.42 11.80 -0.90
C SER A 64 3.17 11.59 -0.01
N PHE A 65 2.83 10.34 0.30
CA PHE A 65 1.71 10.04 1.19
C PHE A 65 2.02 10.38 2.65
N GLY A 66 3.26 10.19 3.10
CA GLY A 66 3.72 10.57 4.44
C GLY A 66 3.62 12.09 4.67
N GLU A 67 3.98 12.89 3.69
CA GLU A 67 3.82 14.35 3.72
C GLU A 67 2.34 14.76 3.82
N LEU A 68 1.47 14.12 3.03
CA LEU A 68 0.02 14.31 3.10
C LEU A 68 -0.54 13.96 4.49
N MET A 69 -0.01 12.93 5.13
CA MET A 69 -0.47 12.46 6.45
C MET A 69 0.05 13.28 7.61
N SER A 70 1.22 13.92 7.51
CA SER A 70 1.81 14.72 8.59
C SER A 70 0.97 15.96 8.97
N GLY A 71 0.15 16.47 8.05
CA GLY A 71 -0.76 17.60 8.26
C GLY A 71 -2.18 17.22 8.70
N ALA A 72 -2.49 15.94 8.88
CA ALA A 72 -3.85 15.47 9.02
C ALA A 72 -4.04 14.49 10.19
N GLY A 73 -5.04 14.74 11.04
CA GLY A 73 -5.43 13.78 12.09
C GLY A 73 -5.81 12.42 11.53
N SER A 74 -5.47 11.35 12.26
CA SER A 74 -5.54 9.93 11.83
C SER A 74 -6.94 9.37 11.49
N LYS A 75 -7.98 10.18 11.49
CA LYS A 75 -9.37 9.69 11.46
C LYS A 75 -9.88 9.18 10.10
N ASP A 76 -9.20 9.52 9.00
CA ASP A 76 -9.67 9.18 7.65
C ASP A 76 -8.54 8.72 6.69
N VAL A 77 -7.60 7.91 7.20
CA VAL A 77 -6.43 7.42 6.43
C VAL A 77 -6.85 6.74 5.13
N LEU A 78 -7.88 5.88 5.17
CA LEU A 78 -8.36 5.17 3.97
C LEU A 78 -8.91 6.13 2.91
N ARG A 79 -9.68 7.14 3.33
CA ARG A 79 -10.21 8.15 2.39
C ARG A 79 -9.10 8.99 1.78
N LYS A 80 -8.15 9.47 2.58
CA LYS A 80 -7.01 10.23 2.09
C LYS A 80 -6.13 9.43 1.15
N PHE A 81 -5.91 8.15 1.47
CA PHE A 81 -5.20 7.26 0.57
C PHE A 81 -5.96 7.07 -0.75
N TRP A 82 -7.29 6.93 -0.69
CA TRP A 82 -8.15 6.86 -1.87
C TRP A 82 -8.05 8.12 -2.73
N GLU A 83 -8.23 9.29 -2.14
CA GLU A 83 -8.12 10.58 -2.82
C GLU A 83 -6.75 10.76 -3.47
N TRP A 84 -5.69 10.38 -2.75
CA TRP A 84 -4.33 10.43 -3.25
C TRP A 84 -4.11 9.46 -4.42
N THR A 85 -4.55 8.22 -4.32
CA THR A 85 -4.34 7.19 -5.36
C THR A 85 -5.18 7.42 -6.60
N THR A 86 -6.37 8.00 -6.45
CA THR A 86 -7.28 8.29 -7.57
C THR A 86 -6.99 9.63 -8.26
N ASP A 87 -6.07 10.44 -7.72
CA ASP A 87 -5.57 11.64 -8.40
C ASP A 87 -4.86 11.21 -9.71
N PRO A 88 -5.18 11.86 -10.86
CA PRO A 88 -4.56 11.53 -12.14
C PRO A 88 -3.03 11.56 -12.13
N ARG A 89 -2.41 12.38 -11.28
CA ARG A 89 -0.95 12.47 -11.13
C ARG A 89 -0.34 11.21 -10.52
N ASN A 90 -1.10 10.47 -9.72
CA ASN A 90 -0.66 9.28 -9.01
C ASN A 90 -1.12 7.98 -9.69
N SER A 91 -2.08 8.06 -10.60
CA SER A 91 -2.62 6.90 -11.36
C SER A 91 -1.54 6.05 -12.07
N PRO A 92 -0.46 6.61 -12.66
CA PRO A 92 0.61 5.81 -13.24
C PRO A 92 1.31 4.89 -12.23
N TYR A 93 1.52 5.35 -10.99
CA TYR A 93 2.09 4.50 -9.92
C TYR A 93 1.18 3.32 -9.60
N LEU A 94 -0.12 3.56 -9.55
CA LEU A 94 -1.10 2.52 -9.26
C LEU A 94 -1.11 1.44 -10.34
N ARG A 95 -1.11 1.82 -11.63
CA ARG A 95 -0.99 0.88 -12.75
C ARG A 95 0.27 0.05 -12.64
N LEU A 96 1.41 0.69 -12.41
CA LEU A 96 2.70 0.03 -12.27
C LEU A 96 2.70 -1.00 -11.15
N ILE A 97 2.10 -0.68 -9.99
CA ILE A 97 1.97 -1.60 -8.85
C ILE A 97 1.19 -2.85 -9.26
N PHE A 98 0.03 -2.71 -9.91
CA PHE A 98 -0.76 -3.86 -10.35
C PHE A 98 -0.06 -4.69 -11.43
N GLU A 99 0.60 -4.06 -12.42
CA GLU A 99 1.38 -4.77 -13.43
C GLU A 99 2.47 -5.63 -12.78
N VAL A 100 3.25 -5.06 -11.86
CA VAL A 100 4.32 -5.80 -11.18
C VAL A 100 3.76 -6.86 -10.23
N GLN A 101 2.62 -6.62 -9.60
CA GLN A 101 1.96 -7.64 -8.78
C GLN A 101 1.61 -8.88 -9.62
N MET A 102 1.09 -8.69 -10.83
CA MET A 102 0.80 -9.80 -11.75
C MET A 102 2.07 -10.52 -12.22
N LEU A 103 3.12 -9.78 -12.57
CA LEU A 103 4.42 -10.38 -12.91
C LEU A 103 5.02 -11.17 -11.74
N ALA A 104 4.91 -10.63 -10.53
CA ALA A 104 5.42 -11.27 -9.33
C ALA A 104 4.69 -12.58 -8.99
N LEU A 105 3.38 -12.65 -9.25
CA LEU A 105 2.61 -13.89 -9.09
C LEU A 105 3.00 -14.95 -10.13
N GLN A 106 3.39 -14.55 -11.34
CA GLN A 106 3.87 -15.46 -12.39
C GLN A 106 5.28 -15.96 -12.14
N ASN A 107 6.14 -15.14 -11.51
CA ASN A 107 7.53 -15.49 -11.19
C ASN A 107 7.89 -15.13 -9.74
N PRO A 108 7.33 -15.82 -8.74
CA PRO A 108 7.47 -15.45 -7.33
C PRO A 108 8.92 -15.53 -6.82
N THR A 109 9.77 -16.36 -7.44
CA THR A 109 11.18 -16.46 -7.06
C THR A 109 11.94 -15.19 -7.42
N ALA A 110 11.79 -14.69 -8.63
CA ALA A 110 12.46 -13.46 -9.10
C ALA A 110 12.02 -12.22 -8.29
N TYR A 111 10.77 -12.17 -7.90
CA TYR A 111 10.17 -11.04 -7.18
C TYR A 111 9.95 -11.29 -5.68
N ALA A 112 10.60 -12.29 -5.09
CA ALA A 112 10.41 -12.67 -3.69
C ALA A 112 10.63 -11.51 -2.70
N ARG A 113 11.62 -10.65 -2.98
CA ARG A 113 11.90 -9.45 -2.15
C ARG A 113 10.77 -8.43 -2.25
N TYR A 114 10.30 -8.14 -3.45
CA TYR A 114 9.17 -7.24 -3.69
C TYR A 114 7.91 -7.73 -3.00
N LEU A 115 7.52 -9.00 -3.19
CA LEU A 115 6.32 -9.58 -2.59
C LEU A 115 6.35 -9.50 -1.05
N ARG A 116 7.49 -9.76 -0.42
CA ARG A 116 7.63 -9.65 1.03
C ARG A 116 7.61 -8.20 1.51
N GLY A 117 8.28 -7.30 0.81
CA GLY A 117 8.42 -5.89 1.20
C GLY A 117 7.12 -5.11 1.07
N THR A 118 6.48 -5.16 -0.08
CA THR A 118 5.31 -4.35 -0.41
C THR A 118 4.10 -4.70 0.44
N SER A 119 3.78 -6.00 0.55
CA SER A 119 2.65 -6.44 1.38
C SER A 119 2.82 -6.11 2.85
N SER A 120 4.05 -6.22 3.39
CA SER A 120 4.30 -5.94 4.81
C SER A 120 4.25 -4.46 5.15
N SER A 121 4.80 -3.58 4.30
CA SER A 121 4.86 -2.13 4.55
C SER A 121 3.49 -1.48 4.50
N TRP A 122 2.68 -1.82 3.48
CA TRP A 122 1.32 -1.30 3.34
C TRP A 122 0.42 -1.80 4.47
N LEU A 123 0.46 -3.10 4.76
CA LEU A 123 -0.31 -3.68 5.85
C LEU A 123 0.05 -3.04 7.20
N ALA A 124 1.34 -2.81 7.47
CA ALA A 124 1.79 -2.16 8.70
C ALA A 124 1.27 -0.72 8.81
N LEU A 125 1.24 0.04 7.70
CA LEU A 125 0.67 1.40 7.67
C LEU A 125 -0.82 1.40 8.02
N VAL A 126 -1.60 0.52 7.38
CA VAL A 126 -3.04 0.39 7.66
C VAL A 126 -3.27 -0.10 9.09
N GLU A 127 -2.48 -1.06 9.56
CA GLU A 127 -2.55 -1.58 10.92
C GLU A 127 -2.26 -0.48 11.96
N ALA A 128 -1.25 0.38 11.73
CA ALA A 128 -0.93 1.50 12.60
C ALA A 128 -2.09 2.52 12.71
N ALA A 129 -2.86 2.71 11.64
CA ALA A 129 -3.99 3.61 11.59
C ALA A 129 -5.26 3.08 12.30
N LEU A 130 -5.34 1.77 12.57
CA LEU A 130 -6.49 1.16 13.23
C LEU A 130 -6.36 1.16 14.75
N PRO A 131 -7.48 1.28 15.49
CA PRO A 131 -7.48 1.12 16.95
C PRO A 131 -6.93 -0.24 17.39
N PRO A 132 -6.22 -0.31 18.53
CA PRO A 132 -5.76 -1.57 19.09
C PRO A 132 -6.93 -2.53 19.37
N SER A 133 -6.82 -3.77 18.85
CA SER A 133 -7.79 -4.85 19.08
C SER A 133 -7.14 -6.20 18.79
N ALA A 134 -7.70 -7.29 19.29
CA ALA A 134 -7.19 -8.64 19.04
C ALA A 134 -7.23 -9.03 17.55
N ASP A 135 -8.17 -8.48 16.79
CA ASP A 135 -8.39 -8.71 15.36
C ASP A 135 -7.78 -7.62 14.46
N ARG A 136 -6.93 -6.73 15.00
CA ARG A 136 -6.39 -5.55 14.31
C ARG A 136 -5.73 -5.90 12.97
N ARG A 137 -4.88 -6.93 12.96
CA ARG A 137 -4.18 -7.38 11.76
C ARG A 137 -5.14 -7.91 10.68
N ALA A 138 -6.15 -8.70 11.07
CA ALA A 138 -7.16 -9.19 10.14
C ALA A 138 -8.00 -8.03 9.56
N ARG A 139 -8.32 -7.04 10.38
CA ARG A 139 -9.01 -5.83 9.94
C ARG A 139 -8.16 -4.99 8.98
N ALA A 140 -6.86 -4.88 9.25
CA ALA A 140 -5.93 -4.20 8.34
C ALA A 140 -5.86 -4.92 6.99
N THR A 141 -5.79 -6.26 6.99
CA THR A 141 -5.85 -7.08 5.77
C THR A 141 -7.15 -6.86 5.00
N LEU A 142 -8.29 -6.82 5.69
CA LEU A 142 -9.59 -6.54 5.05
C LEU A 142 -9.61 -5.14 4.42
N CYS A 143 -9.10 -4.12 5.13
CA CYS A 143 -9.00 -2.76 4.60
C CYS A 143 -8.13 -2.70 3.34
N ALA A 144 -6.96 -3.34 3.36
CA ALA A 144 -6.07 -3.40 2.19
C ALA A 144 -6.76 -4.09 1.01
N ALA A 145 -7.38 -5.26 1.23
CA ALA A 145 -8.06 -6.00 0.17
C ALA A 145 -9.24 -5.24 -0.45
N VAL A 146 -10.01 -4.49 0.35
CA VAL A 146 -11.10 -3.65 -0.17
C VAL A 146 -10.55 -2.49 -0.99
N ILE A 147 -9.53 -1.80 -0.50
CA ILE A 147 -8.88 -0.70 -1.23
C ILE A 147 -8.32 -1.20 -2.56
N ASP A 148 -7.55 -2.29 -2.56
CA ASP A 148 -6.95 -2.86 -3.77
C ASP A 148 -8.03 -3.26 -4.79
N GLY A 149 -9.12 -3.89 -4.34
CA GLY A 149 -10.25 -4.24 -5.19
C GLY A 149 -10.95 -3.03 -5.80
N LEU A 150 -11.21 -1.99 -5.01
CA LEU A 150 -11.84 -0.75 -5.50
C LEU A 150 -10.93 0.02 -6.45
N LEU A 151 -9.61 0.04 -6.20
CA LEU A 151 -8.65 0.67 -7.10
C LEU A 151 -8.56 -0.07 -8.45
N LEU A 152 -8.54 -1.40 -8.42
CA LEU A 152 -8.57 -2.20 -9.65
C LEU A 152 -9.86 -1.95 -10.43
N GLU A 153 -11.01 -1.90 -9.77
CA GLU A 153 -12.31 -1.60 -10.37
C GLU A 153 -12.33 -0.18 -10.97
N PHE A 154 -11.78 0.81 -10.26
CA PHE A 154 -11.63 2.18 -10.77
C PHE A 154 -10.74 2.23 -12.02
N LEU A 155 -9.58 1.60 -12.00
CA LEU A 155 -8.69 1.55 -13.16
C LEU A 155 -9.32 0.87 -14.38
N SER A 156 -10.17 -0.13 -14.14
CA SER A 156 -10.83 -0.90 -15.20
C SER A 156 -12.02 -0.16 -15.83
N THR A 157 -12.75 0.63 -15.04
CA THR A 157 -14.03 1.24 -15.47
C THR A 157 -13.99 2.75 -15.63
N GLY A 158 -13.04 3.42 -14.98
CA GLY A 158 -12.99 4.88 -14.87
C GLY A 158 -14.07 5.49 -13.97
N ASP A 159 -14.95 4.68 -13.35
CA ASP A 159 -16.08 5.16 -12.55
C ASP A 159 -15.67 5.49 -11.12
N LEU A 160 -15.04 6.65 -10.97
CA LEU A 160 -14.58 7.18 -9.67
C LEU A 160 -15.74 7.36 -8.68
N ARG A 161 -16.92 7.80 -9.15
CA ARG A 161 -18.07 8.04 -8.28
C ARG A 161 -18.54 6.74 -7.62
N ARG A 162 -18.84 5.73 -8.41
CA ARG A 162 -19.32 4.43 -7.92
C ARG A 162 -18.33 3.77 -6.95
N THR A 163 -17.05 3.82 -7.27
CA THR A 163 -16.01 3.23 -6.43
C THR A 163 -15.79 4.02 -5.13
N SER A 164 -15.90 5.35 -5.17
CA SER A 164 -15.85 6.20 -3.98
C SER A 164 -17.06 5.99 -3.06
N ASP A 165 -18.27 5.88 -3.62
CA ASP A 165 -19.49 5.57 -2.85
C ASP A 165 -19.35 4.21 -2.14
N ALA A 166 -18.77 3.20 -2.80
CA ALA A 166 -18.50 1.90 -2.21
C ALA A 166 -17.48 1.97 -1.06
N LEU A 167 -16.43 2.78 -1.20
CA LEU A 167 -15.48 3.03 -0.11
C LEU A 167 -16.16 3.68 1.10
N ASP A 168 -17.07 4.64 0.87
CA ASP A 168 -17.79 5.32 1.94
C ASP A 168 -18.70 4.38 2.74
N ILE A 169 -19.37 3.46 2.05
CA ILE A 169 -20.14 2.39 2.68
C ILE A 169 -19.22 1.54 3.55
N PHE A 170 -18.08 1.08 3.02
CA PHE A 170 -17.12 0.28 3.76
C PHE A 170 -16.58 1.00 5.02
N CYS A 171 -16.17 2.26 4.88
CA CYS A 171 -15.72 3.08 6.01
C CYS A 171 -16.81 3.25 7.08
N SER A 172 -18.07 3.35 6.69
CA SER A 172 -19.20 3.45 7.61
C SER A 172 -19.42 2.14 8.38
N MET A 173 -19.31 0.99 7.71
CA MET A 173 -19.38 -0.34 8.35
C MET A 173 -18.26 -0.55 9.38
N LEU A 174 -17.01 -0.13 9.07
CA LEU A 174 -15.89 -0.20 10.00
C LEU A 174 -16.13 0.64 11.26
N ARG A 175 -16.68 1.85 11.10
CA ARG A 175 -17.01 2.75 12.24
C ARG A 175 -18.13 2.20 13.12
N ALA A 176 -19.16 1.63 12.53
CA ALA A 176 -20.29 1.03 13.28
C ALA A 176 -19.82 -0.11 14.20
N ARG A 177 -19.00 -1.03 13.68
CA ARG A 177 -18.43 -2.15 14.47
C ARG A 177 -17.54 -1.67 15.63
N THR A 178 -16.77 -0.60 15.43
CA THR A 178 -15.90 -0.03 16.46
C THR A 178 -16.73 0.60 17.61
N ARG A 179 -17.87 1.20 17.30
CA ARG A 179 -18.80 1.74 18.30
C ARG A 179 -19.50 0.64 19.09
N SER A 180 -19.92 -0.43 18.46
CA SER A 180 -20.55 -1.59 19.10
C SER A 180 -19.60 -2.29 20.07
N ALA A 181 -18.34 -2.49 19.67
CA ALA A 181 -17.31 -3.09 20.52
C ALA A 181 -16.98 -2.25 21.77
N LYS A 182 -17.07 -0.91 21.69
CA LYS A 182 -16.91 -0.02 22.84
C LYS A 182 -18.11 -0.05 23.81
N ARG A 183 -19.32 -0.28 23.31
CA ARG A 183 -20.54 -0.37 24.12
C ARG A 183 -20.69 -1.72 24.83
N GLY A 184 -20.12 -2.79 24.28
CA GLY A 184 -20.20 -4.15 24.81
C GLY A 184 -19.16 -4.52 25.88
N ARG A 185 -18.32 -3.60 26.38
CA ARG A 185 -17.47 -3.84 27.54
C ARG A 185 -18.31 -3.64 28.82
N PRO A 186 -18.63 -4.72 29.57
CA PRO A 186 -19.26 -4.55 30.90
C PRO A 186 -18.28 -3.75 31.77
N SER A 187 -18.78 -2.67 32.35
CA SER A 187 -18.08 -1.98 33.42
C SER A 187 -17.76 -3.01 34.51
N ALA A 188 -16.46 -3.27 34.71
CA ALA A 188 -16.00 -4.04 35.85
C ALA A 188 -16.31 -3.21 37.11
N ARG A 189 -17.56 -3.28 37.61
CA ARG A 189 -17.90 -2.84 38.97
C ARG A 189 -17.11 -3.75 39.89
N HIS A 190 -16.19 -3.16 40.61
CA HIS A 190 -15.54 -3.72 41.78
C HIS A 190 -16.60 -4.17 42.81
N HIS A 191 -16.99 -5.43 42.75
CA HIS A 191 -17.58 -6.07 43.90
C HIS A 191 -16.44 -6.41 44.88
N ARG A 192 -16.13 -5.45 45.77
CA ARG A 192 -15.40 -5.74 47.01
C ARG A 192 -16.33 -6.61 47.84
N LEU A 193 -16.18 -7.92 47.77
CA LEU A 193 -16.72 -8.83 48.80
C LEU A 193 -15.93 -8.59 50.07
N LYS A 194 -16.58 -7.88 51.04
CA LYS A 194 -16.19 -7.87 52.45
C LYS A 194 -16.46 -9.24 53.00
N TRP A 195 -15.43 -10.04 53.20
CA TRP A 195 -15.51 -11.18 54.11
C TRP A 195 -15.48 -10.66 55.53
N VAL A 196 -16.62 -10.72 56.19
CA VAL A 196 -16.76 -10.50 57.62
C VAL A 196 -16.25 -11.76 58.31
N GLN A 197 -15.18 -11.60 59.10
CA GLN A 197 -14.80 -12.55 60.13
C GLN A 197 -15.93 -12.66 61.14
N ARG A 198 -16.40 -13.89 61.43
CA ARG A 198 -17.07 -14.23 62.71
C ARG A 198 -16.36 -15.44 63.27
N HIS A 199 -15.98 -15.20 64.53
CA HIS A 199 -15.55 -16.09 65.57
C HIS A 199 -16.31 -17.44 65.64
N GLU A 200 -15.67 -18.51 65.88
CA GLU A 200 -15.37 -19.15 67.17
C GLU A 200 -14.45 -20.30 66.93
#